data_0c143e9bd12ecc244128cbd273804ec6
#
_entry.id   0c143e9bd12ecc244128cbd273804ec6
#
_cell.length_a   1.000
_cell.length_b   1.000
_cell.length_c   1.000
_cell.angle_alpha   90.00
_cell.angle_beta   90.00
_cell.angle_gamma   90.00
#
_symmetry.space_group_name_H-M   'P 1'
#
loop_
_entity.id
_entity.type
_entity.pdbx_description
1 polymer ?
#
loop_
_entity_poly.entity_id
_entity_poly.type
_entity_poly.pdbx_seq_one_letter_code
_entity_poly.pdbx_strand_id
1 'polypeptide(L)'
;MDTDRRYKAIGFDMDGTLLDTDIDYEKLGNAESYVLSGLGVPPSELCSANDDIDMIRKGVRYLNENGYRITFDEVCRMVNQRASDVEMESVETAVCFPGARELLEELKSKGYRIGLLTRGQRLYAETAMKKCGILDMMDSVVAFDDHPTGEQKPNPVAMEHLADALGVRASEIMYIGDSVWDYYCARDAGAGFIGIAHGENGHRKWERVNDSIELVENISDIIGRF
;
A
#
# COMPACT_ATOMS: atom_id res chain seq x y z
N MET A 1 12.05 -29.15 -0.95
CA MET A 1 12.15 -27.68 -0.85
C MET A 1 13.62 -27.34 -0.85
N ASP A 2 14.06 -26.53 -1.78
CA ASP A 2 15.46 -26.10 -1.90
C ASP A 2 15.75 -25.16 -0.71
N THR A 3 16.50 -25.65 0.29
CA THR A 3 16.78 -24.93 1.53
C THR A 3 17.89 -23.87 1.38
N ASP A 4 18.44 -23.74 0.17
CA ASP A 4 19.63 -22.89 -0.09
C ASP A 4 19.31 -21.56 -0.77
N ARG A 5 18.02 -21.26 -1.00
CA ARG A 5 17.60 -20.00 -1.63
C ARG A 5 17.70 -18.84 -0.64
N ARG A 6 18.30 -17.73 -1.13
CA ARG A 6 18.36 -16.48 -0.36
C ARG A 6 16.97 -15.95 0.02
N TYR A 7 16.05 -15.97 -0.94
CA TYR A 7 14.67 -15.52 -0.73
C TYR A 7 13.73 -16.73 -0.73
N LYS A 8 12.83 -16.78 0.25
CA LYS A 8 11.80 -17.82 0.42
C LYS A 8 10.41 -17.34 0.05
N ALA A 9 10.24 -16.02 0.06
CA ALA A 9 8.98 -15.37 -0.28
C ALA A 9 9.22 -14.18 -1.21
N ILE A 10 8.20 -13.90 -2.03
CA ILE A 10 8.13 -12.70 -2.85
C ILE A 10 6.94 -11.89 -2.37
N GLY A 11 7.21 -10.67 -1.92
CA GLY A 11 6.20 -9.71 -1.52
C GLY A 11 5.94 -8.71 -2.64
N PHE A 12 4.71 -8.26 -2.77
CA PHE A 12 4.30 -7.29 -3.78
C PHE A 12 3.54 -6.14 -3.14
N ASP A 13 3.73 -4.94 -3.67
CA ASP A 13 2.71 -3.90 -3.62
C ASP A 13 1.60 -4.20 -4.63
N MET A 14 0.46 -3.50 -4.53
CA MET A 14 -0.69 -3.73 -5.40
C MET A 14 -0.79 -2.70 -6.53
N ASP A 15 -1.09 -1.45 -6.16
CA ASP A 15 -1.38 -0.37 -7.10
C ASP A 15 -0.10 0.15 -7.76
N GLY A 16 -0.05 0.14 -9.09
CA GLY A 16 1.17 0.46 -9.81
C GLY A 16 2.21 -0.67 -9.86
N THR A 17 1.91 -1.83 -9.28
CA THR A 17 2.78 -3.00 -9.25
C THR A 17 2.13 -4.23 -9.88
N LEU A 18 1.12 -4.80 -9.23
CA LEU A 18 0.34 -5.93 -9.77
C LEU A 18 -0.87 -5.45 -10.58
N LEU A 19 -1.48 -4.36 -10.16
CA LEU A 19 -2.69 -3.80 -10.74
C LEU A 19 -2.45 -2.38 -11.26
N ASP A 20 -2.97 -2.13 -12.46
CA ASP A 20 -3.21 -0.80 -12.98
C ASP A 20 -4.60 -0.36 -12.52
N THR A 21 -4.65 0.67 -11.70
CA THR A 21 -5.85 1.17 -11.05
C THR A 21 -5.96 2.68 -11.25
N ASP A 22 -7.18 3.17 -11.37
CA ASP A 22 -7.47 4.59 -11.57
C ASP A 22 -7.91 5.24 -10.25
N ILE A 23 -7.07 5.09 -9.20
CA ILE A 23 -7.34 5.69 -7.88
C ILE A 23 -7.23 7.20 -7.98
N ASP A 24 -8.28 7.90 -7.53
CA ASP A 24 -8.26 9.34 -7.35
C ASP A 24 -7.49 9.70 -6.07
N TYR A 25 -6.15 9.77 -6.21
CA TYR A 25 -5.25 10.11 -5.09
C TYR A 25 -5.49 11.53 -4.54
N GLU A 26 -6.09 12.43 -5.31
CA GLU A 26 -6.48 13.76 -4.81
C GLU A 26 -7.66 13.64 -3.85
N LYS A 27 -8.70 12.89 -4.22
CA LYS A 27 -9.81 12.61 -3.31
C LYS A 27 -9.36 11.83 -2.07
N LEU A 28 -8.46 10.87 -2.24
CA LEU A 28 -7.94 10.07 -1.15
C LEU A 28 -7.14 10.93 -0.16
N GLY A 29 -6.23 11.77 -0.65
CA GLY A 29 -5.43 12.69 0.17
C GLY A 29 -6.22 13.84 0.78
N ASN A 30 -7.48 14.02 0.42
CA ASN A 30 -8.38 15.02 0.99
C ASN A 30 -9.49 14.41 1.87
N ALA A 31 -9.40 13.14 2.24
CA ALA A 31 -10.46 12.45 2.98
C ALA A 31 -10.75 13.11 4.34
N GLU A 32 -9.72 13.53 5.08
CA GLU A 32 -9.82 14.19 6.38
C GLU A 32 -10.55 15.52 6.26
N SER A 33 -10.10 16.37 5.35
CA SER A 33 -10.71 17.70 5.14
C SER A 33 -12.15 17.59 4.63
N TYR A 34 -12.43 16.59 3.80
CA TYR A 34 -13.78 16.30 3.31
C TYR A 34 -14.73 15.93 4.45
N VAL A 35 -14.32 14.99 5.31
CA VAL A 35 -15.13 14.54 6.45
C VAL A 35 -15.34 15.67 7.45
N LEU A 36 -14.27 16.38 7.83
CA LEU A 36 -14.34 17.46 8.82
C LEU A 36 -15.17 18.63 8.31
N SER A 37 -15.05 19.01 7.04
CA SER A 37 -15.89 20.04 6.43
C SER A 37 -17.36 19.62 6.37
N GLY A 38 -17.64 18.35 6.09
CA GLY A 38 -18.98 17.77 6.13
C GLY A 38 -19.61 17.81 7.52
N LEU A 39 -18.80 17.76 8.58
CA LEU A 39 -19.23 17.93 9.98
C LEU A 39 -19.36 19.39 10.40
N GLY A 40 -19.00 20.34 9.53
CA GLY A 40 -19.14 21.77 9.77
C GLY A 40 -17.88 22.47 10.29
N VAL A 41 -16.71 21.84 10.20
CA VAL A 41 -15.43 22.50 10.51
C VAL A 41 -15.04 23.43 9.36
N PRO A 42 -14.83 24.74 9.60
CA PRO A 42 -14.41 25.65 8.55
C PRO A 42 -13.01 25.32 8.03
N PRO A 43 -12.71 25.48 6.73
CA PRO A 43 -11.38 25.25 6.19
C PRO A 43 -10.26 26.04 6.87
N SER A 44 -10.57 27.25 7.40
CA SER A 44 -9.61 28.09 8.13
C SER A 44 -9.06 27.40 9.39
N GLU A 45 -9.82 26.52 10.03
CA GLU A 45 -9.40 25.78 11.21
C GLU A 45 -8.45 24.61 10.83
N LEU A 46 -8.49 24.17 9.58
CA LEU A 46 -7.72 23.03 9.07
C LEU A 46 -6.42 23.43 8.38
N CYS A 47 -6.35 24.64 7.80
CA CYS A 47 -5.19 25.13 7.03
C CYS A 47 -3.85 25.13 7.77
N SER A 48 -3.86 25.13 9.11
CA SER A 48 -2.65 25.15 9.94
C SER A 48 -2.23 23.79 10.47
N ALA A 49 -2.86 22.71 9.99
CA ALA A 49 -2.50 21.36 10.39
C ALA A 49 -1.14 20.97 9.80
N ASN A 50 -0.33 20.29 10.60
CA ASN A 50 1.01 19.84 10.19
C ASN A 50 0.97 18.49 9.43
N ASP A 51 -0.03 17.68 9.74
CA ASP A 51 -0.29 16.36 9.15
C ASP A 51 -1.77 15.99 9.35
N ASP A 52 -2.17 14.87 8.79
CA ASP A 52 -3.55 14.37 8.82
C ASP A 52 -4.06 14.11 10.24
N ILE A 53 -3.21 13.60 11.12
CA ILE A 53 -3.54 13.36 12.53
C ILE A 53 -3.79 14.68 13.28
N ASP A 54 -2.94 15.69 13.04
CA ASP A 54 -3.12 17.03 13.61
C ASP A 54 -4.40 17.68 13.07
N MET A 55 -4.71 17.48 11.79
CA MET A 55 -5.95 17.94 11.16
C MET A 55 -7.18 17.36 11.87
N ILE A 56 -7.21 16.04 12.07
CA ILE A 56 -8.32 15.39 12.80
C ILE A 56 -8.42 15.92 14.24
N ARG A 57 -7.30 16.05 14.96
CA ARG A 57 -7.30 16.58 16.33
C ARG A 57 -7.85 18.00 16.42
N LYS A 58 -7.48 18.88 15.50
CA LYS A 58 -8.00 20.27 15.42
C LYS A 58 -9.48 20.27 15.11
N GLY A 59 -9.91 19.48 14.13
CA GLY A 59 -11.32 19.35 13.77
C GLY A 59 -12.19 18.87 14.94
N VAL A 60 -11.76 17.82 15.63
CA VAL A 60 -12.45 17.28 16.81
C VAL A 60 -12.55 18.31 17.92
N ARG A 61 -11.46 19.06 18.19
CA ARG A 61 -11.47 20.14 19.17
C ARG A 61 -12.49 21.21 18.81
N TYR A 62 -12.45 21.72 17.57
CA TYR A 62 -13.39 22.72 17.07
C TYR A 62 -14.85 22.27 17.24
N LEU A 63 -15.16 21.03 16.82
CA LEU A 63 -16.50 20.47 16.91
C LEU A 63 -17.00 20.42 18.35
N ASN A 64 -16.17 19.94 19.29
CA ASN A 64 -16.56 19.84 20.71
C ASN A 64 -16.74 21.23 21.37
N GLU A 65 -15.92 22.21 21.00
CA GLU A 65 -16.08 23.62 21.47
C GLU A 65 -17.36 24.26 20.93
N ASN A 66 -17.89 23.78 19.80
CA ASN A 66 -19.14 24.25 19.18
C ASN A 66 -20.36 23.35 19.48
N GLY A 67 -20.27 22.54 20.55
CA GLY A 67 -21.43 21.82 21.11
C GLY A 67 -21.65 20.41 20.52
N TYR A 68 -20.79 19.95 19.65
CA TYR A 68 -20.78 18.54 19.23
C TYR A 68 -20.21 17.67 20.35
N ARG A 69 -20.52 16.37 20.30
CA ARG A 69 -19.90 15.35 21.15
C ARG A 69 -19.36 14.25 20.25
N ILE A 70 -18.16 14.47 19.75
CA ILE A 70 -17.49 13.54 18.83
C ILE A 70 -16.08 13.25 19.34
N THR A 71 -15.66 12.00 19.21
CA THR A 71 -14.32 11.53 19.60
C THR A 71 -13.37 11.51 18.40
N PHE A 72 -12.08 11.48 18.68
CA PHE A 72 -11.05 11.31 17.68
C PHE A 72 -11.26 10.00 16.88
N ASP A 73 -11.54 8.88 17.58
CA ASP A 73 -11.74 7.58 16.95
C ASP A 73 -12.98 7.52 16.05
N GLU A 74 -14.03 8.29 16.38
CA GLU A 74 -15.22 8.38 15.53
C GLU A 74 -14.89 9.09 14.22
N VAL A 75 -14.13 10.19 14.27
CA VAL A 75 -13.70 10.90 13.07
C VAL A 75 -12.74 10.02 12.25
N CYS A 76 -11.78 9.35 12.88
CA CYS A 76 -10.89 8.42 12.17
C CYS A 76 -11.68 7.32 11.42
N ARG A 77 -12.72 6.76 12.05
CA ARG A 77 -13.57 5.78 11.36
C ARG A 77 -14.29 6.36 10.14
N MET A 78 -14.78 7.62 10.25
CA MET A 78 -15.42 8.30 9.12
C MET A 78 -14.43 8.59 7.98
N VAL A 79 -13.21 8.98 8.32
CA VAL A 79 -12.12 9.19 7.35
C VAL A 79 -11.75 7.88 6.66
N ASN A 80 -11.55 6.80 7.43
CA ASN A 80 -11.27 5.49 6.86
C ASN A 80 -12.40 4.98 5.95
N GLN A 81 -13.66 5.22 6.33
CA GLN A 81 -14.79 4.89 5.46
C GLN A 81 -14.75 5.71 4.16
N ARG A 82 -14.45 7.01 4.26
CA ARG A 82 -14.32 7.86 3.05
C ARG A 82 -13.18 7.40 2.15
N ALA A 83 -12.04 7.05 2.72
CA ALA A 83 -10.92 6.48 1.96
C ALA A 83 -11.32 5.18 1.26
N SER A 84 -11.99 4.28 1.98
CA SER A 84 -12.53 3.03 1.41
C SER A 84 -13.50 3.28 0.25
N ASP A 85 -14.39 4.26 0.37
CA ASP A 85 -15.35 4.60 -0.69
C ASP A 85 -14.62 5.08 -1.95
N VAL A 86 -13.56 5.92 -1.80
CA VAL A 86 -12.74 6.39 -2.93
C VAL A 86 -11.99 5.23 -3.59
N GLU A 87 -11.37 4.36 -2.81
CA GLU A 87 -10.67 3.18 -3.32
C GLU A 87 -11.62 2.24 -4.07
N MET A 88 -12.81 2.02 -3.53
CA MET A 88 -13.81 1.15 -4.14
C MET A 88 -14.36 1.70 -5.48
N GLU A 89 -14.35 3.04 -5.70
CA GLU A 89 -14.68 3.62 -7.00
C GLU A 89 -13.74 3.11 -8.11
N SER A 90 -12.45 2.83 -7.79
CA SER A 90 -11.44 2.39 -8.76
C SER A 90 -11.48 0.88 -9.07
N VAL A 91 -12.21 0.09 -8.29
CA VAL A 91 -12.30 -1.37 -8.54
C VAL A 91 -12.83 -1.68 -9.93
N GLU A 92 -13.78 -0.90 -10.43
CA GLU A 92 -14.40 -1.15 -11.75
C GLU A 92 -13.38 -1.01 -12.90
N THR A 93 -12.37 -0.16 -12.77
CA THR A 93 -11.32 0.08 -13.76
C THR A 93 -10.08 -0.78 -13.55
N ALA A 94 -9.91 -1.37 -12.37
CA ALA A 94 -8.74 -2.18 -12.03
C ALA A 94 -8.51 -3.33 -13.01
N VAL A 95 -7.29 -3.43 -13.52
CA VAL A 95 -6.81 -4.50 -14.40
C VAL A 95 -5.42 -4.99 -13.96
N CYS A 96 -5.10 -6.26 -14.20
CA CYS A 96 -3.73 -6.73 -13.98
C CYS A 96 -2.77 -6.08 -14.99
N PHE A 97 -1.59 -5.67 -14.52
CA PHE A 97 -0.51 -5.37 -15.45
C PHE A 97 -0.15 -6.61 -16.29
N PRO A 98 0.21 -6.42 -17.58
CA PRO A 98 0.70 -7.52 -18.41
C PRO A 98 1.88 -8.25 -17.76
N GLY A 99 1.79 -9.58 -17.67
CA GLY A 99 2.81 -10.42 -17.04
C GLY A 99 2.63 -10.64 -15.54
N ALA A 100 1.75 -9.90 -14.84
CA ALA A 100 1.57 -10.05 -13.39
C ALA A 100 1.08 -11.47 -13.03
N ARG A 101 0.05 -11.96 -13.72
CA ARG A 101 -0.49 -13.31 -13.49
C ARG A 101 0.55 -14.38 -13.78
N GLU A 102 1.21 -14.29 -14.93
CA GLU A 102 2.24 -15.24 -15.38
C GLU A 102 3.39 -15.31 -14.38
N LEU A 103 3.83 -14.17 -13.84
CA LEU A 103 4.85 -14.12 -12.79
C LEU A 103 4.39 -14.85 -11.53
N LEU A 104 3.16 -14.58 -11.06
CA LEU A 104 2.60 -15.23 -9.86
C LEU A 104 2.50 -16.76 -10.05
N GLU A 105 2.06 -17.22 -11.23
CA GLU A 105 1.99 -18.65 -11.59
C GLU A 105 3.38 -19.29 -11.58
N GLU A 106 4.38 -18.60 -12.16
CA GLU A 106 5.77 -19.06 -12.15
C GLU A 106 6.31 -19.19 -10.73
N LEU A 107 6.15 -18.16 -9.90
CA LEU A 107 6.64 -18.14 -8.52
C LEU A 107 6.00 -19.26 -7.68
N LYS A 108 4.69 -19.49 -7.83
CA LYS A 108 4.01 -20.62 -7.17
C LYS A 108 4.55 -21.96 -7.64
N SER A 109 4.77 -22.12 -8.93
CA SER A 109 5.32 -23.37 -9.50
C SER A 109 6.71 -23.69 -8.95
N LYS A 110 7.48 -22.65 -8.63
CA LYS A 110 8.82 -22.75 -8.03
C LYS A 110 8.79 -22.86 -6.50
N GLY A 111 7.60 -22.80 -5.88
CA GLY A 111 7.41 -22.99 -4.43
C GLY A 111 7.73 -21.79 -3.58
N TYR A 112 7.76 -20.58 -4.14
CA TYR A 112 7.81 -19.33 -3.34
C TYR A 112 6.50 -19.10 -2.62
N ARG A 113 6.58 -18.54 -1.42
CA ARG A 113 5.42 -17.93 -0.77
C ARG A 113 5.19 -16.56 -1.38
N ILE A 114 3.92 -16.20 -1.59
CA ILE A 114 3.55 -14.95 -2.25
C ILE A 114 2.71 -14.13 -1.28
N GLY A 115 3.14 -12.89 -1.01
CA GLY A 115 2.43 -11.99 -0.13
C GLY A 115 2.15 -10.64 -0.76
N LEU A 116 1.04 -10.06 -0.38
CA LEU A 116 0.71 -8.67 -0.67
C LEU A 116 0.94 -7.80 0.56
N LEU A 117 1.56 -6.64 0.38
CA LEU A 117 1.63 -5.58 1.38
C LEU A 117 1.26 -4.25 0.72
N THR A 118 0.06 -3.76 0.98
CA THR A 118 -0.49 -2.57 0.33
C THR A 118 -0.86 -1.48 1.33
N ARG A 119 -0.93 -0.23 0.86
CA ARG A 119 -1.53 0.90 1.58
C ARG A 119 -3.04 1.02 1.33
N GLY A 120 -3.58 0.27 0.39
CA GLY A 120 -5.02 0.14 0.19
C GLY A 120 -5.68 -0.61 1.35
N GLN A 121 -6.93 -0.28 1.64
CA GLN A 121 -7.69 -0.99 2.66
C GLN A 121 -8.00 -2.42 2.21
N ARG A 122 -8.17 -3.34 3.18
CA ARG A 122 -8.37 -4.77 2.91
C ARG A 122 -9.53 -5.05 1.97
N LEU A 123 -10.67 -4.40 2.20
CA LEU A 123 -11.86 -4.60 1.35
C LEU A 123 -11.56 -4.25 -0.11
N TYR A 124 -10.90 -3.13 -0.34
CA TYR A 124 -10.48 -2.70 -1.67
C TYR A 124 -9.49 -3.69 -2.29
N ALA A 125 -8.40 -3.99 -1.58
CA ALA A 125 -7.34 -4.85 -2.07
C ALA A 125 -7.86 -6.23 -2.49
N GLU A 126 -8.65 -6.88 -1.62
CA GLU A 126 -9.21 -8.20 -1.91
C GLU A 126 -10.23 -8.15 -3.06
N THR A 127 -11.05 -7.08 -3.14
CA THR A 127 -12.05 -6.94 -4.21
C THR A 127 -11.38 -6.72 -5.56
N ALA A 128 -10.39 -5.83 -5.64
CA ALA A 128 -9.65 -5.55 -6.87
C ALA A 128 -8.87 -6.78 -7.34
N MET A 129 -8.14 -7.45 -6.45
CA MET A 129 -7.41 -8.67 -6.80
C MET A 129 -8.34 -9.82 -7.20
N LYS A 130 -9.51 -9.95 -6.55
CA LYS A 130 -10.52 -10.96 -6.93
C LYS A 130 -11.08 -10.68 -8.30
N LYS A 131 -11.39 -9.42 -8.62
CA LYS A 131 -11.82 -9.03 -9.97
C LYS A 131 -10.77 -9.38 -11.02
N CYS A 132 -9.50 -9.14 -10.72
CA CYS A 132 -8.37 -9.48 -11.58
C CYS A 132 -8.04 -10.98 -11.58
N GLY A 133 -8.67 -11.78 -10.70
CA GLY A 133 -8.52 -13.23 -10.60
C GLY A 133 -7.15 -13.67 -10.09
N ILE A 134 -6.47 -12.86 -9.26
CA ILE A 134 -5.16 -13.16 -8.67
C ILE A 134 -5.17 -13.28 -7.15
N LEU A 135 -6.30 -13.03 -6.48
CA LEU A 135 -6.39 -13.10 -5.03
C LEU A 135 -6.01 -14.49 -4.48
N ASP A 136 -6.49 -15.56 -5.11
CA ASP A 136 -6.22 -16.95 -4.70
C ASP A 136 -4.76 -17.38 -4.92
N MET A 137 -3.95 -16.53 -5.54
CA MET A 137 -2.52 -16.74 -5.71
C MET A 137 -1.71 -16.24 -4.53
N MET A 138 -2.28 -15.38 -3.66
CA MET A 138 -1.63 -14.87 -2.47
C MET A 138 -1.69 -15.89 -1.33
N ASP A 139 -0.56 -16.12 -0.67
CA ASP A 139 -0.50 -16.90 0.56
C ASP A 139 -0.85 -16.01 1.78
N SER A 140 -0.64 -14.69 1.64
CA SER A 140 -1.06 -13.69 2.63
C SER A 140 -1.33 -12.33 1.99
N VAL A 141 -2.26 -11.59 2.58
CA VAL A 141 -2.54 -10.17 2.27
C VAL A 141 -2.39 -9.39 3.57
N VAL A 142 -1.61 -8.32 3.54
CA VAL A 142 -1.46 -7.34 4.61
C VAL A 142 -1.83 -5.97 4.05
N ALA A 143 -2.93 -5.43 4.54
CA ALA A 143 -3.55 -4.20 4.05
C ALA A 143 -3.38 -3.05 5.07
N PHE A 144 -3.78 -1.85 4.68
CA PHE A 144 -3.64 -0.64 5.51
C PHE A 144 -4.27 -0.78 6.90
N ASP A 145 -5.48 -1.33 6.96
CA ASP A 145 -6.29 -1.47 8.17
C ASP A 145 -5.93 -2.68 9.05
N ASP A 146 -4.96 -3.49 8.63
CA ASP A 146 -4.39 -4.55 9.46
C ASP A 146 -3.32 -4.05 10.42
N HIS A 147 -2.82 -2.83 10.21
CA HIS A 147 -1.76 -2.24 11.02
C HIS A 147 -2.31 -1.29 12.09
N PRO A 148 -1.68 -1.23 13.28
CA PRO A 148 -1.81 -0.08 14.14
C PRO A 148 -1.43 1.22 13.43
N THR A 149 -2.04 2.33 13.82
CA THR A 149 -1.75 3.64 13.24
C THR A 149 -0.25 3.98 13.30
N GLY A 150 0.33 4.28 12.15
CA GLY A 150 1.76 4.64 12.01
C GLY A 150 2.69 3.46 11.72
N GLU A 151 2.16 2.23 11.66
CA GLU A 151 2.94 1.03 11.30
C GLU A 151 2.84 0.64 9.82
N GLN A 152 2.07 1.39 9.03
CA GLN A 152 1.95 1.21 7.58
C GLN A 152 3.23 1.62 6.84
N LYS A 153 3.41 1.14 5.59
CA LYS A 153 4.50 1.63 4.71
C LYS A 153 4.57 3.16 4.73
N PRO A 154 5.73 3.78 4.90
CA PRO A 154 7.08 3.24 4.76
C PRO A 154 7.71 2.66 6.05
N ASN A 155 6.95 2.51 7.14
CA ASN A 155 7.48 1.94 8.38
C ASN A 155 7.93 0.48 8.15
N PRO A 156 9.15 0.08 8.54
CA PRO A 156 9.65 -1.29 8.37
C PRO A 156 8.83 -2.36 9.10
N VAL A 157 8.09 -1.99 10.15
CA VAL A 157 7.18 -2.88 10.87
C VAL A 157 6.11 -3.48 9.95
N ALA A 158 5.67 -2.74 8.91
CA ALA A 158 4.75 -3.28 7.92
C ALA A 158 5.33 -4.50 7.19
N MET A 159 6.63 -4.48 6.86
CA MET A 159 7.31 -5.63 6.24
C MET A 159 7.49 -6.79 7.22
N GLU A 160 7.68 -6.50 8.52
CA GLU A 160 7.73 -7.53 9.56
C GLU A 160 6.38 -8.23 9.69
N HIS A 161 5.26 -7.49 9.63
CA HIS A 161 3.91 -8.08 9.61
C HIS A 161 3.70 -9.01 8.39
N LEU A 162 4.19 -8.61 7.20
CA LEU A 162 4.15 -9.49 6.04
C LEU A 162 5.02 -10.74 6.24
N ALA A 163 6.21 -10.58 6.81
CA ALA A 163 7.13 -11.68 7.08
C ALA A 163 6.52 -12.69 8.05
N ASP A 164 5.91 -12.22 9.13
CA ASP A 164 5.21 -13.05 10.12
C ASP A 164 4.04 -13.80 9.48
N ALA A 165 3.22 -13.12 8.67
CA ALA A 165 2.08 -13.70 7.98
C ALA A 165 2.51 -14.79 6.98
N LEU A 166 3.68 -14.64 6.36
CA LEU A 166 4.27 -15.62 5.45
C LEU A 166 5.11 -16.69 6.17
N GLY A 167 5.38 -16.52 7.48
CA GLY A 167 6.22 -17.43 8.27
C GLY A 167 7.67 -17.49 7.79
N VAL A 168 8.24 -16.33 7.45
CA VAL A 168 9.64 -16.14 7.03
C VAL A 168 10.23 -14.94 7.77
N ARG A 169 11.53 -14.68 7.63
CA ARG A 169 12.14 -13.43 8.11
C ARG A 169 12.03 -12.36 7.01
N ALA A 170 11.98 -11.08 7.37
CA ALA A 170 11.98 -9.99 6.40
C ALA A 170 13.16 -10.08 5.40
N SER A 171 14.36 -10.49 5.89
CA SER A 171 15.54 -10.69 5.05
C SER A 171 15.45 -11.85 4.05
N GLU A 172 14.42 -12.69 4.16
CA GLU A 172 14.12 -13.80 3.24
C GLU A 172 13.02 -13.43 2.24
N ILE A 173 12.56 -12.17 2.25
CA ILE A 173 11.60 -11.61 1.30
C ILE A 173 12.34 -10.80 0.23
N MET A 174 12.04 -11.03 -1.04
CA MET A 174 12.23 -10.05 -2.10
C MET A 174 10.93 -9.29 -2.27
N TYR A 175 10.95 -7.98 -2.05
CA TYR A 175 9.77 -7.13 -2.19
C TYR A 175 9.81 -6.36 -3.51
N ILE A 176 8.67 -6.30 -4.18
CA ILE A 176 8.51 -5.66 -5.48
C ILE A 176 7.46 -4.57 -5.34
N GLY A 177 7.81 -3.35 -5.71
CA GLY A 177 6.92 -2.20 -5.57
C GLY A 177 7.29 -1.05 -6.51
N ASP A 178 6.38 -0.11 -6.70
CA ASP A 178 6.56 1.01 -7.63
C ASP A 178 6.86 2.35 -6.93
N SER A 179 6.85 2.40 -5.60
CA SER A 179 7.00 3.64 -4.83
C SER A 179 8.26 3.67 -3.95
N VAL A 180 8.73 4.88 -3.65
CA VAL A 180 9.84 5.08 -2.70
C VAL A 180 9.47 4.64 -1.27
N TRP A 181 8.19 4.56 -0.94
CA TRP A 181 7.70 4.09 0.34
C TRP A 181 7.85 2.57 0.48
N ASP A 182 7.67 1.85 -0.63
CA ASP A 182 7.97 0.41 -0.72
C ASP A 182 9.43 0.13 -0.47
N TYR A 183 10.28 0.92 -1.13
CA TYR A 183 11.72 0.81 -0.99
C TYR A 183 12.17 1.05 0.46
N TYR A 184 11.74 2.16 1.09
CA TYR A 184 12.14 2.44 2.47
C TYR A 184 11.64 1.37 3.43
N CYS A 185 10.40 0.91 3.28
CA CYS A 185 9.86 -0.18 4.09
C CYS A 185 10.70 -1.46 3.97
N ALA A 186 11.02 -1.87 2.74
CA ALA A 186 11.82 -3.07 2.49
C ALA A 186 13.27 -2.93 2.99
N ARG A 187 13.94 -1.82 2.65
CA ARG A 187 15.33 -1.52 3.04
C ARG A 187 15.50 -1.54 4.54
N ASP A 188 14.65 -0.80 5.26
CA ASP A 188 14.78 -0.59 6.70
C ASP A 188 14.41 -1.85 7.51
N ALA A 189 13.62 -2.77 6.92
CA ALA A 189 13.36 -4.11 7.43
C ALA A 189 14.42 -5.15 7.02
N GLY A 190 15.37 -4.78 6.15
CA GLY A 190 16.42 -5.68 5.65
C GLY A 190 15.95 -6.66 4.57
N ALA A 191 14.80 -6.44 3.94
CA ALA A 191 14.32 -7.21 2.79
C ALA A 191 15.06 -6.82 1.50
N GLY A 192 15.06 -7.73 0.50
CA GLY A 192 15.47 -7.37 -0.85
C GLY A 192 14.42 -6.50 -1.52
N PHE A 193 14.82 -5.71 -2.53
CA PHE A 193 13.88 -4.84 -3.24
C PHE A 193 14.16 -4.80 -4.75
N ILE A 194 13.09 -4.82 -5.54
CA ILE A 194 13.09 -4.50 -6.98
C ILE A 194 12.01 -3.43 -7.19
N GLY A 195 12.43 -2.29 -7.75
CA GLY A 195 11.50 -1.20 -8.08
C GLY A 195 10.92 -1.33 -9.47
N ILE A 196 9.64 -0.99 -9.64
CA ILE A 196 9.01 -0.84 -10.95
C ILE A 196 8.96 0.64 -11.31
N ALA A 197 9.39 0.97 -12.54
CA ALA A 197 9.52 2.33 -13.03
C ALA A 197 8.80 2.49 -14.37
N HIS A 198 7.47 2.40 -14.37
CA HIS A 198 6.67 2.56 -15.61
C HIS A 198 6.93 3.90 -16.30
N GLY A 199 7.62 3.86 -17.45
CA GLY A 199 7.91 5.02 -18.28
C GLY A 199 8.74 6.11 -17.60
N GLU A 200 8.89 7.26 -18.26
CA GLU A 200 9.71 8.38 -17.77
C GLU A 200 9.27 8.92 -16.40
N ASN A 201 7.96 8.98 -16.15
CA ASN A 201 7.44 9.46 -14.87
C ASN A 201 7.74 8.47 -13.73
N GLY A 202 7.75 7.18 -14.00
CA GLY A 202 8.18 6.15 -13.06
C GLY A 202 9.62 6.34 -12.64
N HIS A 203 10.54 6.56 -13.61
CA HIS A 203 11.95 6.77 -13.32
C HIS A 203 12.21 8.02 -12.47
N ARG A 204 11.50 9.13 -12.70
CA ARG A 204 11.67 10.38 -11.94
C ARG A 204 11.45 10.26 -10.44
N LYS A 205 10.58 9.34 -10.00
CA LYS A 205 10.37 9.12 -8.55
C LYS A 205 11.63 8.56 -7.89
N TRP A 206 12.43 7.77 -8.63
CA TRP A 206 13.64 7.12 -8.13
C TRP A 206 14.89 8.02 -8.18
N GLU A 207 14.91 9.08 -8.99
CA GLU A 207 16.05 10.03 -9.07
C GLU A 207 16.39 10.70 -7.73
N ARG A 208 15.43 10.79 -6.82
CA ARG A 208 15.60 11.39 -5.49
C ARG A 208 16.16 10.44 -4.46
N VAL A 209 16.26 9.16 -4.80
CA VAL A 209 16.81 8.12 -3.91
C VAL A 209 18.29 7.98 -4.24
N ASN A 210 19.15 8.30 -3.26
CA ASN A 210 20.62 8.27 -3.43
C ASN A 210 21.20 6.84 -3.40
N ASP A 211 20.37 5.82 -3.28
CA ASP A 211 20.80 4.44 -3.19
C ASP A 211 20.77 3.77 -4.57
N SER A 212 21.61 2.76 -4.77
CA SER A 212 21.55 1.92 -5.97
C SER A 212 20.40 0.93 -5.85
N ILE A 213 19.32 1.18 -6.58
CA ILE A 213 18.11 0.33 -6.58
C ILE A 213 18.06 -0.43 -7.91
N GLU A 214 17.75 -1.72 -7.87
CA GLU A 214 17.42 -2.48 -9.05
C GLU A 214 16.04 -2.05 -9.56
N LEU A 215 15.98 -1.49 -10.76
CA LEU A 215 14.75 -1.04 -11.41
C LEU A 215 14.44 -1.86 -12.65
N VAL A 216 13.16 -2.11 -12.87
CA VAL A 216 12.61 -2.70 -14.10
C VAL A 216 11.51 -1.80 -14.64
N GLU A 217 11.27 -1.84 -15.95
CA GLU A 217 10.19 -1.07 -16.59
C GLU A 217 8.81 -1.65 -16.29
N ASN A 218 8.70 -2.97 -16.32
CA ASN A 218 7.43 -3.67 -16.19
C ASN A 218 7.59 -4.89 -15.28
N ILE A 219 6.49 -5.30 -14.67
CA ILE A 219 6.47 -6.51 -13.85
C ILE A 219 6.83 -7.77 -14.66
N SER A 220 6.52 -7.80 -15.95
CA SER A 220 6.90 -8.89 -16.87
C SER A 220 8.41 -9.08 -16.99
N ASP A 221 9.23 -8.06 -16.75
CA ASP A 221 10.69 -8.11 -16.83
C ASP A 221 11.30 -8.92 -15.67
N ILE A 222 10.48 -9.30 -14.70
CA ILE A 222 10.86 -10.10 -13.54
C ILE A 222 10.67 -11.60 -13.82
N ILE A 223 9.89 -11.98 -14.82
CA ILE A 223 9.66 -13.37 -15.19
C ILE A 223 11.00 -14.05 -15.51
N GLY A 224 11.25 -15.22 -14.92
CA GLY A 224 12.48 -15.99 -15.11
C GLY A 224 13.68 -15.57 -14.25
N ARG A 225 13.52 -14.58 -13.33
CA ARG A 225 14.63 -14.12 -12.47
C ARG A 225 14.81 -14.91 -11.17
N PHE A 226 13.82 -15.66 -10.74
CA PHE A 226 13.82 -16.41 -9.48
C PHE A 226 13.92 -17.93 -9.66
#